data_4d2091d4259e1dfd22b99782c9c0e4f9
#
_entry.id   4d2091d4259e1dfd22b99782c9c0e4f9
#
_cell.length_a   1.000
_cell.length_b   1.000
_cell.length_c   1.000
_cell.angle_alpha   90.00
_cell.angle_beta   90.00
_cell.angle_gamma   90.00
#
_symmetry.space_group_name_H-M   'P 1'
#
loop_
_entity.id
_entity.type
_entity.pdbx_description
1 polymer ?
#
loop_
_entity_poly.entity_id
_entity_poly.type
_entity_poly.pdbx_seq_one_letter_code
_entity_poly.pdbx_strand_id
1 'polypeptide(L)'
;MKDNYEVSEISLEDARPIIQNNNDKEDIYGLDYPWKGGLFHNCYGLFHEGKLVGASQFCSYRKNEHWHIPFHKEYFGCYTDTCEGFYEIARLAVEPQDEHNITSWFLSRAIKLLNPKVLVTAAEEDKGGTIYKATNFEYYGLKYDRDWYEPDKPFHTYLKIFDKSIQCEWKKT
;
A
#
# COMPACT_ATOMS: atom_id res chain seq x y z
N MET A 1 -19.48 -3.25 17.38
CA MET A 1 -19.78 -2.27 16.31
C MET A 1 -18.60 -1.31 16.24
N LYS A 2 -18.22 -0.87 15.04
CA LYS A 2 -17.01 -0.01 14.83
C LYS A 2 -17.36 1.49 14.97
N ASP A 3 -18.34 1.80 15.79
CA ASP A 3 -18.91 3.15 15.92
C ASP A 3 -17.94 4.13 16.60
N ASN A 4 -16.96 3.61 17.34
CA ASN A 4 -15.94 4.42 18.02
C ASN A 4 -14.65 4.59 17.18
N TYR A 5 -14.66 4.10 15.93
CA TYR A 5 -13.51 4.20 15.03
C TYR A 5 -13.80 5.18 13.91
N GLU A 6 -12.82 6.02 13.63
CA GLU A 6 -12.83 6.98 12.54
C GLU A 6 -11.60 6.81 11.66
N VAL A 7 -11.75 7.08 10.36
CA VAL A 7 -10.63 7.09 9.41
C VAL A 7 -10.60 8.43 8.70
N SER A 8 -9.46 9.10 8.76
CA SER A 8 -9.24 10.39 8.09
C SER A 8 -7.84 10.49 7.51
N GLU A 9 -7.65 11.43 6.60
CA GLU A 9 -6.34 11.77 6.08
C GLU A 9 -5.49 12.40 7.19
N ILE A 10 -4.21 12.02 7.23
CA ILE A 10 -3.22 12.53 8.18
C ILE A 10 -1.93 12.89 7.45
N SER A 11 -1.07 13.65 8.10
CA SER A 11 0.27 13.93 7.57
C SER A 11 1.17 12.69 7.61
N LEU A 12 2.22 12.68 6.79
CA LEU A 12 3.25 11.65 6.88
C LEU A 12 3.97 11.69 8.24
N GLU A 13 4.10 12.89 8.81
CA GLU A 13 4.70 13.09 10.11
C GLU A 13 3.88 12.44 11.23
N ASP A 14 2.56 12.57 11.19
CA ASP A 14 1.65 11.91 12.15
C ASP A 14 1.63 10.39 11.95
N ALA A 15 1.71 9.91 10.72
CA ALA A 15 1.72 8.47 10.42
C ALA A 15 3.01 7.78 10.89
N ARG A 16 4.14 8.49 10.86
CA ARG A 16 5.48 7.94 11.12
C ARG A 16 5.62 7.19 12.44
N PRO A 17 5.22 7.73 13.61
CA PRO A 17 5.38 7.03 14.88
C PRO A 17 4.62 5.70 14.93
N ILE A 18 3.40 5.67 14.39
CA ILE A 18 2.58 4.45 14.37
C ILE A 18 3.23 3.38 13.48
N ILE A 19 3.71 3.77 12.31
CA ILE A 19 4.35 2.85 11.36
C ILE A 19 5.66 2.33 11.95
N GLN A 20 6.51 3.18 12.51
CA GLN A 20 7.79 2.80 13.08
C GLN A 20 7.67 1.88 14.30
N ASN A 21 6.69 2.11 15.15
CA ASN A 21 6.50 1.31 16.37
C ASN A 21 5.93 -0.09 16.10
N ASN A 22 5.26 -0.27 14.96
CA ASN A 22 4.54 -1.50 14.63
C ASN A 22 5.16 -2.30 13.49
N ASN A 23 6.25 -1.82 12.89
CA ASN A 23 7.04 -2.55 11.91
C ASN A 23 8.41 -2.89 12.50
N ASP A 24 8.96 -4.01 12.11
CA ASP A 24 10.33 -4.38 12.49
C ASP A 24 11.30 -3.26 12.06
N LYS A 25 12.27 -2.96 12.92
CA LYS A 25 13.18 -1.81 12.78
C LYS A 25 13.94 -1.75 11.44
N GLU A 26 14.04 -2.85 10.74
CA GLU A 26 14.69 -2.95 9.44
C GLU A 26 13.86 -2.36 8.29
N ASP A 27 12.57 -2.15 8.52
CA ASP A 27 11.60 -1.72 7.49
C ASP A 27 11.41 -0.19 7.39
N ILE A 28 12.30 0.58 8.02
CA ILE A 28 12.22 2.05 8.12
C ILE A 28 12.52 2.76 6.79
N TYR A 29 13.12 2.08 5.86
CA TYR A 29 13.67 2.65 4.64
C TYR A 29 12.69 3.40 3.73
N GLY A 30 11.42 3.03 3.75
CA GLY A 30 10.41 3.71 2.93
C GLY A 30 10.01 5.10 3.43
N LEU A 31 10.26 5.42 4.72
CA LEU A 31 9.83 6.69 5.32
C LEU A 31 10.86 7.81 5.18
N ASP A 32 12.15 7.47 5.16
CA ASP A 32 13.25 8.43 5.17
C ASP A 32 13.91 8.64 3.80
N TYR A 33 13.48 7.91 2.79
CA TYR A 33 13.91 8.16 1.44
C TYR A 33 13.06 9.24 0.78
N PRO A 34 13.54 10.47 0.74
CA PRO A 34 13.10 11.39 -0.28
C PRO A 34 13.72 10.87 -1.58
N TRP A 35 13.07 9.91 -2.22
CA TRP A 35 13.44 9.61 -3.58
C TRP A 35 13.45 10.91 -4.35
N LYS A 36 14.63 11.27 -4.82
CA LYS A 36 14.85 12.40 -5.70
C LYS A 36 14.02 12.20 -6.97
N GLY A 37 12.73 12.44 -6.91
CA GLY A 37 11.86 12.14 -8.03
C GLY A 37 10.36 12.22 -7.76
N GLY A 38 9.95 12.62 -6.56
CA GLY A 38 8.56 13.01 -6.33
C GLY A 38 7.57 11.89 -6.13
N LEU A 39 7.86 11.00 -5.19
CA LEU A 39 6.81 10.17 -4.59
C LEU A 39 5.83 11.08 -3.85
N PHE A 40 4.53 10.92 -4.14
CA PHE A 40 3.48 11.48 -3.33
C PHE A 40 3.05 10.44 -2.32
N HIS A 41 2.92 10.90 -1.10
CA HIS A 41 2.44 10.10 0.01
C HIS A 41 1.04 10.59 0.38
N ASN A 42 0.09 9.67 0.36
CA ASN A 42 -1.20 9.86 0.97
C ASN A 42 -1.26 8.97 2.20
N CYS A 43 -1.43 9.57 3.36
CA CYS A 43 -1.50 8.83 4.62
C CYS A 43 -2.89 8.95 5.21
N TYR A 44 -3.36 7.84 5.79
CA TYR A 44 -4.63 7.80 6.51
C TYR A 44 -4.41 7.23 7.89
N GLY A 45 -5.09 7.83 8.87
CA GLY A 45 -5.07 7.42 10.26
C GLY A 45 -6.35 6.67 10.65
N LEU A 46 -6.20 5.66 11.47
CA LEU A 46 -7.28 5.03 12.21
C LEU A 46 -7.31 5.63 13.61
N PHE A 47 -8.42 6.23 13.98
CA PHE A 47 -8.63 6.79 15.31
C PHE A 47 -9.62 5.92 16.07
N HIS A 48 -9.34 5.68 17.34
CA HIS A 48 -10.22 5.05 18.30
C HIS A 48 -10.41 6.00 19.48
N GLU A 49 -11.65 6.46 19.70
CA GLU A 49 -11.98 7.45 20.74
C GLU A 49 -11.07 8.71 20.68
N GLY A 50 -10.79 9.17 19.46
CA GLY A 50 -9.94 10.33 19.22
C GLY A 50 -8.41 10.09 19.29
N LYS A 51 -7.97 8.90 19.69
CA LYS A 51 -6.56 8.51 19.70
C LYS A 51 -6.17 7.87 18.37
N LEU A 52 -5.05 8.27 17.76
CA LEU A 52 -4.48 7.62 16.59
C LEU A 52 -3.91 6.24 16.98
N VAL A 53 -4.47 5.17 16.43
CA VAL A 53 -4.13 3.77 16.73
C VAL A 53 -3.71 2.96 15.50
N GLY A 54 -3.75 3.57 14.32
CA GLY A 54 -3.29 2.92 13.09
C GLY A 54 -2.95 3.94 12.03
N ALA A 55 -2.08 3.56 11.10
CA ALA A 55 -1.70 4.37 9.96
C ALA A 55 -1.48 3.53 8.71
N SER A 56 -1.84 4.08 7.56
CA SER A 56 -1.54 3.53 6.25
C SER A 56 -0.88 4.59 5.38
N GLN A 57 0.12 4.17 4.61
CA GLN A 57 0.84 5.01 3.67
C GLN A 57 0.66 4.44 2.27
N PHE A 58 0.16 5.28 1.39
CA PHE A 58 0.05 5.01 -0.05
C PHE A 58 1.04 5.89 -0.79
N CYS A 59 1.81 5.30 -1.68
CA CYS A 59 2.77 6.01 -2.51
C CYS A 59 2.28 6.01 -3.95
N SER A 60 2.32 7.17 -4.59
CA SER A 60 2.11 7.28 -6.04
C SER A 60 3.41 7.75 -6.71
N TYR A 61 3.62 7.27 -7.91
CA TYR A 61 4.75 7.65 -8.71
C TYR A 61 4.33 8.78 -9.65
N ARG A 62 4.97 9.94 -9.55
CA ARG A 62 4.85 10.94 -10.60
C ARG A 62 5.53 10.41 -11.87
N LYS A 63 4.95 10.76 -13.01
CA LYS A 63 5.65 10.70 -14.28
C LYS A 63 6.89 11.59 -14.16
N ASN A 64 8.00 10.98 -13.79
CA ASN A 64 9.29 11.64 -13.90
C ASN A 64 9.77 11.39 -15.32
N GLU A 65 10.43 12.35 -15.93
CA GLU A 65 10.99 12.23 -17.29
C GLU A 65 11.94 11.04 -17.46
N HIS A 66 12.42 10.50 -16.33
CA HIS A 66 13.30 9.33 -16.27
C HIS A 66 12.58 7.99 -16.06
N TRP A 67 11.26 8.00 -15.79
CA TRP A 67 10.49 6.79 -15.53
C TRP A 67 9.72 6.42 -16.80
N HIS A 68 10.33 5.54 -17.58
CA HIS A 68 9.73 5.04 -18.80
C HIS A 68 8.50 4.20 -18.54
N ILE A 69 7.54 4.27 -19.45
CA ILE A 69 6.33 3.44 -19.54
C ILE A 69 6.54 1.96 -19.17
N PRO A 70 7.66 1.28 -19.54
CA PRO A 70 7.94 -0.09 -19.13
C PRO A 70 7.94 -0.34 -17.63
N PHE A 71 8.39 0.63 -16.82
CA PHE A 71 8.44 0.46 -15.36
C PHE A 71 7.06 0.30 -14.74
N HIS A 72 6.05 1.05 -15.19
CA HIS A 72 4.68 0.88 -14.69
C HIS A 72 4.12 -0.48 -15.03
N LYS A 73 4.43 -0.99 -16.20
CA LYS A 73 4.02 -2.30 -16.65
C LYS A 73 4.66 -3.40 -15.83
N GLU A 74 5.94 -3.27 -15.53
CA GLU A 74 6.66 -4.22 -14.67
C GLU A 74 6.19 -4.13 -13.22
N TYR A 75 5.98 -2.93 -12.73
CA TYR A 75 5.67 -2.68 -11.32
C TYR A 75 4.22 -2.96 -10.97
N PHE A 76 3.28 -2.49 -11.79
CA PHE A 76 1.84 -2.61 -11.52
C PHE A 76 1.18 -3.72 -12.31
N GLY A 77 1.89 -4.39 -13.21
CA GLY A 77 1.29 -5.37 -14.13
C GLY A 77 0.26 -4.77 -15.07
N CYS A 78 0.06 -3.48 -15.02
CA CYS A 78 -0.87 -2.75 -15.87
C CYS A 78 -0.31 -1.36 -16.17
N TYR A 79 -0.83 -0.77 -17.23
CA TYR A 79 -0.25 0.40 -17.81
C TYR A 79 -1.34 1.30 -18.39
N THR A 80 -1.15 2.59 -18.17
CA THR A 80 -1.89 3.66 -18.87
C THR A 80 -0.89 4.73 -19.30
N ASP A 81 -1.35 5.67 -20.14
CA ASP A 81 -0.53 6.81 -20.58
C ASP A 81 -0.18 7.76 -19.43
N THR A 82 -0.83 7.63 -18.29
CA THR A 82 -0.58 8.43 -17.09
C THR A 82 -0.50 7.54 -15.87
N CYS A 83 0.30 7.95 -14.88
CA CYS A 83 0.39 7.29 -13.57
C CYS A 83 -0.69 7.76 -12.59
N GLU A 84 -1.59 8.59 -13.03
CA GLU A 84 -2.64 9.14 -12.18
C GLU A 84 -3.58 8.05 -11.68
N GLY A 85 -3.74 7.98 -10.37
CA GLY A 85 -4.57 6.98 -9.71
C GLY A 85 -3.90 5.62 -9.48
N PHE A 86 -2.60 5.50 -9.78
CA PHE A 86 -1.81 4.30 -9.48
C PHE A 86 -1.06 4.49 -8.17
N TYR A 87 -1.30 3.60 -7.22
CA TYR A 87 -0.68 3.66 -5.90
C TYR A 87 -0.16 2.30 -5.47
N GLU A 88 0.84 2.34 -4.63
CA GLU A 88 1.30 1.21 -3.83
C GLU A 88 0.88 1.41 -2.37
N ILE A 89 0.44 0.34 -1.72
CA ILE A 89 0.35 0.33 -0.26
C ILE A 89 1.75 0.08 0.28
N ALA A 90 2.43 1.16 0.63
CA ALA A 90 3.81 1.10 1.09
C ALA A 90 3.89 0.61 2.54
N ARG A 91 2.97 1.06 3.39
CA ARG A 91 2.93 0.69 4.81
C ARG A 91 1.51 0.62 5.32
N LEU A 92 1.30 -0.32 6.22
CA LEU A 92 0.06 -0.48 6.97
C LEU A 92 0.40 -0.98 8.36
N ALA A 93 0.04 -0.23 9.38
CA ALA A 93 0.28 -0.57 10.76
C ALA A 93 -0.96 -0.23 11.61
N VAL A 94 -1.35 -1.12 12.50
CA VAL A 94 -2.44 -0.90 13.45
C VAL A 94 -2.00 -1.47 14.81
N GLU A 95 -2.05 -0.65 15.86
CA GLU A 95 -1.85 -1.12 17.23
C GLU A 95 -2.87 -2.23 17.56
N PRO A 96 -2.52 -3.19 18.42
CA PRO A 96 -3.46 -4.22 18.84
C PRO A 96 -4.78 -3.62 19.34
N GLN A 97 -5.89 -4.10 18.79
CA GLN A 97 -7.24 -3.68 19.14
C GLN A 97 -8.10 -4.92 19.47
N ASP A 98 -9.04 -4.75 20.37
CA ASP A 98 -9.98 -5.83 20.72
C ASP A 98 -11.02 -6.09 19.61
N GLU A 99 -11.24 -5.12 18.73
CA GLU A 99 -12.21 -5.24 17.66
C GLU A 99 -11.69 -6.13 16.51
N HIS A 100 -12.40 -7.20 16.25
CA HIS A 100 -12.05 -8.15 15.20
C HIS A 100 -12.09 -7.51 13.79
N ASN A 101 -11.14 -7.85 12.94
CA ASN A 101 -11.01 -7.37 11.55
C ASN A 101 -10.85 -5.84 11.41
N ILE A 102 -10.37 -5.15 12.45
CA ILE A 102 -10.24 -3.70 12.41
C ILE A 102 -9.25 -3.26 11.32
N THR A 103 -8.16 -3.98 11.12
CA THR A 103 -7.14 -3.64 10.13
C THR A 103 -7.69 -3.70 8.69
N SER A 104 -8.44 -4.74 8.34
CA SER A 104 -9.04 -4.86 7.01
C SER A 104 -10.18 -3.84 6.80
N TRP A 105 -10.92 -3.53 7.84
CA TRP A 105 -11.92 -2.47 7.80
C TRP A 105 -11.28 -1.10 7.59
N PHE A 106 -10.20 -0.79 8.33
CA PHE A 106 -9.41 0.43 8.18
C PHE A 106 -8.88 0.57 6.76
N LEU A 107 -8.20 -0.46 6.25
CA LEU A 107 -7.66 -0.44 4.90
C LEU A 107 -8.76 -0.18 3.86
N SER A 108 -9.91 -0.83 4.00
CA SER A 108 -11.04 -0.62 3.08
C SER A 108 -11.57 0.82 3.12
N ARG A 109 -11.55 1.48 4.27
CA ARG A 109 -11.96 2.89 4.42
C ARG A 109 -10.92 3.85 3.84
N ALA A 110 -9.63 3.62 4.12
CA ALA A 110 -8.54 4.40 3.55
C ALA A 110 -8.54 4.33 2.01
N ILE A 111 -8.74 3.14 1.44
CA ILE A 111 -8.87 2.95 -0.01
C ILE A 111 -10.05 3.76 -0.59
N LYS A 112 -11.19 3.79 0.11
CA LYS A 112 -12.34 4.58 -0.36
C LYS A 112 -12.05 6.08 -0.37
N LEU A 113 -11.32 6.58 0.62
CA LEU A 113 -10.92 7.99 0.68
C LEU A 113 -9.88 8.32 -0.40
N LEU A 114 -8.93 7.43 -0.64
CA LEU A 114 -7.90 7.59 -1.66
C LEU A 114 -8.48 7.56 -3.09
N ASN A 115 -9.53 6.76 -3.31
CA ASN A 115 -10.20 6.58 -4.60
C ASN A 115 -9.23 6.25 -5.77
N PRO A 116 -8.41 5.19 -5.66
CA PRO A 116 -7.40 4.86 -6.67
C PRO A 116 -8.03 4.20 -7.90
N LYS A 117 -7.31 4.21 -9.02
CA LYS A 117 -7.60 3.37 -10.19
C LYS A 117 -6.99 1.97 -10.05
N VAL A 118 -5.79 1.91 -9.52
CA VAL A 118 -5.04 0.67 -9.28
C VAL A 118 -4.29 0.77 -7.97
N LEU A 119 -4.34 -0.33 -7.20
CA LEU A 119 -3.49 -0.54 -6.04
C LEU A 119 -2.65 -1.79 -6.22
N VAL A 120 -1.36 -1.67 -5.93
CA VAL A 120 -0.45 -2.81 -5.80
C VAL A 120 0.06 -2.87 -4.37
N THR A 121 0.36 -4.07 -3.91
CA THR A 121 1.04 -4.28 -2.63
C THR A 121 1.76 -5.61 -2.64
N ALA A 122 2.71 -5.73 -1.75
CA ALA A 122 3.45 -6.97 -1.54
C ALA A 122 3.39 -7.38 -0.05
N ALA A 123 3.40 -8.67 0.18
CA ALA A 123 3.56 -9.23 1.52
C ALA A 123 4.75 -10.18 1.49
N GLU A 124 5.54 -10.18 2.55
CA GLU A 124 6.60 -11.16 2.75
C GLU A 124 6.02 -12.58 2.72
N GLU A 125 6.83 -13.53 2.29
CA GLU A 125 6.40 -14.91 2.06
C GLU A 125 5.75 -15.54 3.31
N ASP A 126 6.29 -15.26 4.48
CA ASP A 126 5.81 -15.79 5.76
C ASP A 126 4.53 -15.11 6.28
N LYS A 127 4.23 -13.89 5.84
CA LYS A 127 3.05 -13.10 6.30
C LYS A 127 1.78 -13.38 5.51
N GLY A 128 1.87 -14.06 4.38
CA GLY A 128 0.74 -14.63 3.61
C GLY A 128 -0.36 -13.69 3.14
N GLY A 129 -0.27 -12.38 3.36
CA GLY A 129 -1.16 -11.35 2.82
C GLY A 129 -2.65 -11.49 3.16
N THR A 130 -2.99 -12.02 4.32
CA THR A 130 -4.38 -12.27 4.76
C THR A 130 -5.25 -11.01 4.70
N ILE A 131 -4.70 -9.85 5.08
CA ILE A 131 -5.39 -8.55 5.05
C ILE A 131 -5.80 -8.19 3.62
N TYR A 132 -4.92 -8.41 2.65
CA TYR A 132 -5.20 -8.10 1.25
C TYR A 132 -6.27 -9.00 0.68
N LYS A 133 -6.25 -10.31 1.01
CA LYS A 133 -7.33 -11.24 0.65
C LYS A 133 -8.66 -10.80 1.26
N ALA A 134 -8.67 -10.41 2.54
CA ALA A 134 -9.86 -9.93 3.23
C ALA A 134 -10.42 -8.62 2.65
N THR A 135 -9.60 -7.84 1.94
CA THR A 135 -10.00 -6.61 1.25
C THR A 135 -10.21 -6.79 -0.26
N ASN A 136 -10.33 -8.03 -0.71
CA ASN A 136 -10.60 -8.40 -2.10
C ASN A 136 -9.51 -7.95 -3.09
N PHE A 137 -8.24 -8.04 -2.71
CA PHE A 137 -7.14 -7.98 -3.65
C PHE A 137 -6.99 -9.33 -4.34
N GLU A 138 -6.63 -9.28 -5.60
CA GLU A 138 -6.29 -10.46 -6.39
C GLU A 138 -4.82 -10.82 -6.21
N TYR A 139 -4.55 -12.11 -6.04
CA TYR A 139 -3.20 -12.62 -5.90
C TYR A 139 -2.57 -12.88 -7.26
N TYR A 140 -1.36 -12.39 -7.48
CA TYR A 140 -0.60 -12.52 -8.72
C TYR A 140 0.69 -13.32 -8.59
N GLY A 141 0.82 -14.09 -7.52
CA GLY A 141 1.94 -14.99 -7.30
C GLY A 141 3.13 -14.34 -6.59
N LEU A 142 4.19 -15.11 -6.50
CA LEU A 142 5.46 -14.65 -5.99
C LEU A 142 6.18 -13.85 -7.09
N LYS A 143 6.53 -12.63 -6.77
CA LYS A 143 7.38 -11.79 -7.60
C LYS A 143 8.66 -11.53 -6.83
N TYR A 144 9.77 -11.74 -7.47
CA TYR A 144 11.06 -11.34 -6.91
C TYR A 144 11.14 -9.82 -6.89
N ASP A 145 11.65 -9.30 -5.79
CA ASP A 145 11.75 -7.87 -5.69
C ASP A 145 12.73 -7.37 -6.72
N ARG A 146 12.34 -6.38 -7.17
CA ARG A 146 12.84 -5.39 -8.08
C ARG A 146 14.15 -4.87 -7.55
N ASP A 147 15.19 -5.17 -8.19
CA ASP A 147 16.58 -4.67 -8.26
C ASP A 147 17.15 -3.78 -7.13
N TRP A 148 16.33 -3.42 -6.10
CA TRP A 148 16.70 -2.34 -5.20
C TRP A 148 17.01 -2.77 -3.77
N TYR A 149 16.48 -3.90 -3.29
CA TYR A 149 16.54 -4.17 -1.87
C TYR A 149 16.99 -5.56 -1.43
N GLU A 150 16.41 -6.59 -1.96
CA GLU A 150 16.81 -7.97 -1.68
C GLU A 150 16.43 -8.85 -2.88
N PRO A 151 17.33 -9.02 -3.86
CA PRO A 151 17.03 -9.75 -5.10
C PRO A 151 16.65 -11.22 -4.87
N ASP A 152 16.88 -11.74 -3.67
CA ASP A 152 16.71 -13.15 -3.35
C ASP A 152 15.44 -13.46 -2.54
N LYS A 153 14.67 -12.45 -2.11
CA LYS A 153 13.43 -12.67 -1.36
C LYS A 153 12.19 -12.46 -2.24
N PRO A 154 11.41 -13.53 -2.46
CA PRO A 154 10.14 -13.39 -3.16
C PRO A 154 9.07 -12.77 -2.26
N PHE A 155 8.22 -11.93 -2.85
CA PHE A 155 7.06 -11.35 -2.19
C PHE A 155 5.77 -11.85 -2.81
N HIS A 156 4.77 -12.14 -2.00
CA HIS A 156 3.41 -12.34 -2.44
C HIS A 156 2.84 -11.03 -2.97
N THR A 157 2.59 -10.96 -4.26
CA THR A 157 2.09 -9.75 -4.91
C THR A 157 0.58 -9.78 -5.03
N TYR A 158 -0.03 -8.68 -4.61
CA TYR A 158 -1.47 -8.47 -4.65
C TYR A 158 -1.79 -7.21 -5.45
N LEU A 159 -2.84 -7.29 -6.26
CA LEU A 159 -3.29 -6.19 -7.10
C LEU A 159 -4.79 -6.02 -6.97
N LYS A 160 -5.25 -4.77 -7.01
CA LYS A 160 -6.66 -4.44 -7.09
C LYS A 160 -6.88 -3.34 -8.12
N ILE A 161 -7.68 -3.65 -9.13
CA ILE A 161 -8.02 -2.75 -10.21
C ILE A 161 -9.44 -2.26 -9.99
N PHE A 162 -9.63 -0.95 -9.84
CA PHE A 162 -10.92 -0.29 -9.65
C PHE A 162 -11.47 0.24 -10.96
N ASP A 163 -10.59 0.71 -11.84
CA ASP A 163 -10.95 1.18 -13.17
C ASP A 163 -10.93 0.01 -14.15
N LYS A 164 -12.12 -0.43 -14.55
CA LYS A 164 -12.29 -1.59 -15.45
C LYS A 164 -11.74 -1.39 -16.87
N SER A 165 -11.40 -0.16 -17.25
CA SER A 165 -10.75 0.12 -18.52
C SER A 165 -9.27 -0.28 -18.53
N ILE A 166 -8.67 -0.48 -17.34
CA ILE A 166 -7.27 -0.83 -17.17
C ILE A 166 -7.14 -2.36 -17.24
N GLN A 167 -6.30 -2.83 -18.15
CA GLN A 167 -5.99 -4.25 -18.30
C GLN A 167 -4.66 -4.59 -17.62
N CYS A 168 -4.68 -5.64 -16.81
CA CYS A 168 -3.48 -6.18 -16.21
C CYS A 168 -2.86 -7.22 -17.14
N GLU A 169 -1.57 -7.07 -17.41
CA GLU A 169 -0.81 -8.03 -18.23
C GLU A 169 -0.17 -9.15 -17.40
N TRP A 170 -0.12 -9.00 -16.10
CA TRP A 170 0.35 -10.08 -15.23
C TRP A 170 -0.61 -11.26 -15.30
N LYS A 171 -0.02 -12.45 -15.40
CA LYS A 171 -0.79 -13.69 -15.27
C LYS A 171 -0.97 -14.01 -13.79
N LYS A 172 -2.19 -14.35 -13.43
CA LYS A 172 -2.47 -14.96 -12.12
C LYS A 172 -1.80 -16.33 -12.09
N THR A 173 -1.12 -16.63 -11.01
CA THR A 173 -0.50 -17.94 -10.77
C THR A 173 -1.28 -18.72 -9.73
#